data_642d79ae15d66d386ebb14e546a62941
#
_entry.id   642d79ae15d66d386ebb14e546a62941
#
_cell.length_a   1.000
_cell.length_b   1.000
_cell.length_c   1.000
_cell.angle_alpha   90.00
_cell.angle_beta   90.00
_cell.angle_gamma   90.00
#
_symmetry.space_group_name_H-M   'P 1'
#
loop_
_entity.id
_entity.type
_entity.pdbx_description
1 polymer ?
#
loop_
_entity_poly.entity_id
_entity_poly.type
_entity_poly.pdbx_seq_one_letter_code
_entity_poly.pdbx_strand_id
1 'polypeptide(L)'
;MNIFWLSMDPEQCAQMHCDKHVVKMPLEMVQMLCTTHWQHGNEAPYLSVHEKHPCTLWVGQTVDNYRLAWSVGYHLFKEYTYRYGKVHKSESVLYAVRCAPPALTARGFTKFPQAMPDEYKHHDVMVAYRDYYRGEKSEFCKWTNRPIPDFMLDLCA
;
A
#
# COMPACT_ATOMS: atom_id res chain seq x y z
N MET A 1 -0.83 -9.17 -4.36
CA MET A 1 -1.37 -7.82 -4.15
C MET A 1 -1.63 -7.59 -2.68
N ASN A 2 -1.25 -6.44 -2.13
CA ASN A 2 -1.48 -6.12 -0.72
C ASN A 2 -1.29 -4.61 -0.47
N ILE A 3 -1.75 -4.13 0.69
CA ILE A 3 -1.36 -2.85 1.27
C ILE A 3 -0.83 -3.16 2.66
N PHE A 4 0.48 -3.02 2.87
CA PHE A 4 1.11 -3.27 4.16
C PHE A 4 0.99 -2.03 5.05
N TRP A 5 0.08 -2.06 6.01
CA TRP A 5 -0.17 -0.97 6.96
C TRP A 5 0.87 -0.99 8.10
N LEU A 6 2.09 -0.57 7.80
CA LEU A 6 3.20 -0.54 8.79
C LEU A 6 3.16 0.69 9.68
N SER A 7 2.49 1.76 9.23
CA SER A 7 2.13 2.97 9.98
C SER A 7 0.86 3.57 9.40
N MET A 8 0.10 4.32 10.20
CA MET A 8 -1.03 5.11 9.69
C MET A 8 -0.58 6.44 9.07
N ASP A 9 0.63 6.89 9.33
CA ASP A 9 1.27 7.98 8.59
C ASP A 9 1.80 7.44 7.25
N PRO A 10 1.33 7.95 6.09
CA PRO A 10 1.69 7.41 4.78
C PRO A 10 3.18 7.50 4.46
N GLU A 11 3.86 8.56 4.90
CA GLU A 11 5.29 8.72 4.69
C GLU A 11 6.09 7.72 5.51
N GLN A 12 5.80 7.61 6.80
CA GLN A 12 6.43 6.60 7.66
C GLN A 12 6.13 5.19 7.18
N CYS A 13 4.89 4.93 6.76
CA CYS A 13 4.50 3.65 6.19
C CYS A 13 5.39 3.28 5.00
N ALA A 14 5.59 4.20 4.05
CA ALA A 14 6.46 3.99 2.90
C ALA A 14 7.93 3.74 3.30
N GLN A 15 8.45 4.53 4.25
CA GLN A 15 9.83 4.40 4.75
C GLN A 15 10.07 3.06 5.47
N MET A 16 9.05 2.50 6.11
CA MET A 16 9.12 1.21 6.80
C MET A 16 9.08 0.01 5.85
N HIS A 17 8.65 0.16 4.60
CA HIS A 17 8.66 -0.91 3.61
C HIS A 17 10.10 -1.34 3.29
N CYS A 18 10.33 -2.66 3.21
CA CYS A 18 11.62 -3.18 2.75
C CYS A 18 11.84 -2.93 1.26
N ASP A 19 13.08 -3.03 0.78
CA ASP A 19 13.50 -2.72 -0.58
C ASP A 19 12.65 -3.41 -1.65
N LYS A 20 12.40 -4.72 -1.50
CA LYS A 20 11.56 -5.47 -2.46
C LYS A 20 10.14 -4.91 -2.55
N HIS A 21 9.59 -4.46 -1.42
CA HIS A 21 8.25 -3.87 -1.39
C HIS A 21 8.23 -2.43 -1.91
N VAL A 22 9.27 -1.63 -1.66
CA VAL A 22 9.39 -0.30 -2.28
C VAL A 22 9.46 -0.37 -3.81
N VAL A 23 9.99 -1.47 -4.37
CA VAL A 23 9.97 -1.70 -5.82
C VAL A 23 8.59 -2.17 -6.31
N LYS A 24 7.94 -3.08 -5.59
CA LYS A 24 6.75 -3.78 -6.05
C LYS A 24 5.43 -3.07 -5.70
N MET A 25 5.31 -2.55 -4.49
CA MET A 25 4.05 -1.99 -3.99
C MET A 25 3.57 -0.73 -4.71
N PRO A 26 4.44 0.16 -5.24
CA PRO A 26 3.98 1.27 -6.08
C PRO A 26 3.14 0.82 -7.28
N LEU A 27 3.56 -0.24 -7.98
CA LEU A 27 2.79 -0.81 -9.08
C LEU A 27 1.46 -1.38 -8.60
N GLU A 28 1.47 -2.19 -7.54
CA GLU A 28 0.23 -2.77 -7.00
C GLU A 28 -0.75 -1.71 -6.53
N MET A 29 -0.26 -0.62 -5.95
CA MET A 29 -1.11 0.50 -5.52
C MET A 29 -1.83 1.14 -6.70
N VAL A 30 -1.12 1.50 -7.78
CA VAL A 30 -1.79 2.11 -8.94
C VAL A 30 -2.71 1.12 -9.65
N GLN A 31 -2.42 -0.18 -9.62
CA GLN A 31 -3.33 -1.20 -10.13
C GLN A 31 -4.64 -1.23 -9.35
N MET A 32 -4.60 -1.16 -8.01
CA MET A 32 -5.82 -1.10 -7.18
C MET A 32 -6.62 0.19 -7.44
N LEU A 33 -5.95 1.34 -7.54
CA LEU A 33 -6.59 2.61 -7.83
C LEU A 33 -7.24 2.61 -9.23
N CYS A 34 -6.55 2.12 -10.26
CA CYS A 34 -7.12 1.98 -11.61
C CYS A 34 -8.31 1.01 -11.63
N THR A 35 -8.20 -0.14 -10.95
CA THR A 35 -9.30 -1.11 -10.85
C THR A 35 -10.52 -0.49 -10.19
N THR A 36 -10.33 0.35 -9.16
CA THR A 36 -11.43 1.09 -8.52
C THR A 36 -12.13 2.02 -9.52
N HIS A 37 -11.41 2.70 -10.42
CA HIS A 37 -12.01 3.50 -11.47
C HIS A 37 -12.90 2.64 -12.40
N TRP A 38 -12.39 1.53 -12.90
CA TRP A 38 -13.15 0.61 -13.74
C TRP A 38 -14.41 0.08 -13.06
N GLN A 39 -14.32 -0.30 -11.77
CA GLN A 39 -15.46 -0.78 -10.99
C GLN A 39 -16.57 0.27 -10.84
N HIS A 40 -16.24 1.55 -10.98
CA HIS A 40 -17.19 2.68 -10.91
C HIS A 40 -17.49 3.30 -12.27
N GLY A 41 -17.21 2.58 -13.36
CA GLY A 41 -17.56 3.01 -14.73
C GLY A 41 -16.69 4.12 -15.30
N ASN A 42 -15.49 4.33 -14.75
CA ASN A 42 -14.53 5.31 -15.26
C ASN A 42 -13.33 4.60 -15.88
N GLU A 43 -12.81 5.13 -16.99
CA GLU A 43 -11.58 4.66 -17.58
C GLU A 43 -10.36 5.02 -16.72
N ALA A 44 -9.33 4.18 -16.79
CA ALA A 44 -8.06 4.38 -16.11
C ALA A 44 -6.90 3.86 -16.97
N PRO A 45 -5.65 4.37 -16.76
CA PRO A 45 -4.51 4.01 -17.60
C PRO A 45 -4.14 2.52 -17.59
N TYR A 46 -4.29 1.85 -16.45
CA TYR A 46 -4.10 0.40 -16.35
C TYR A 46 -5.44 -0.32 -16.37
N LEU A 47 -5.46 -1.50 -17.00
CA LEU A 47 -6.63 -2.36 -17.01
C LEU A 47 -6.97 -2.84 -15.59
N SER A 48 -8.23 -3.20 -15.40
CA SER A 48 -8.70 -3.78 -14.15
C SER A 48 -8.03 -5.14 -13.87
N VAL A 49 -7.52 -5.30 -12.66
CA VAL A 49 -6.89 -6.53 -12.18
C VAL A 49 -7.25 -6.79 -10.72
N HIS A 50 -7.32 -8.07 -10.34
CA HIS A 50 -7.58 -8.47 -8.95
C HIS A 50 -8.81 -7.77 -8.32
N GLU A 51 -9.89 -7.66 -9.06
CA GLU A 51 -11.11 -6.92 -8.70
C GLU A 51 -11.73 -7.34 -7.37
N LYS A 52 -11.60 -8.62 -7.01
CA LYS A 52 -12.18 -9.20 -5.78
C LYS A 52 -11.19 -9.26 -4.62
N HIS A 53 -9.95 -8.75 -4.81
CA HIS A 53 -8.97 -8.77 -3.73
C HIS A 53 -9.40 -7.84 -2.58
N PRO A 54 -9.30 -8.24 -1.30
CA PRO A 54 -9.77 -7.43 -0.16
C PRO A 54 -9.23 -6.01 -0.14
N CYS A 55 -7.95 -5.80 -0.47
CA CYS A 55 -7.37 -4.45 -0.53
C CYS A 55 -7.95 -3.63 -1.69
N THR A 56 -8.19 -4.23 -2.87
CA THR A 56 -8.83 -3.54 -4.00
C THR A 56 -10.25 -3.11 -3.64
N LEU A 57 -11.03 -4.01 -3.05
CA LEU A 57 -12.39 -3.71 -2.61
C LEU A 57 -12.40 -2.58 -1.56
N TRP A 58 -11.47 -2.63 -0.60
CA TRP A 58 -11.36 -1.59 0.43
C TRP A 58 -11.07 -0.21 -0.15
N VAL A 59 -10.16 -0.11 -1.11
CA VAL A 59 -9.85 1.16 -1.82
C VAL A 59 -11.10 1.78 -2.44
N GLY A 60 -12.00 0.95 -2.98
CA GLY A 60 -13.23 1.37 -3.65
C GLY A 60 -14.43 1.59 -2.73
N GLN A 61 -14.32 1.49 -1.41
CA GLN A 61 -15.47 1.62 -0.51
C GLN A 61 -15.82 3.08 -0.19
N THR A 62 -14.82 3.94 0.03
CA THR A 62 -15.04 5.35 0.37
C THR A 62 -13.97 6.24 -0.26
N VAL A 63 -14.29 7.54 -0.39
CA VAL A 63 -13.30 8.56 -0.80
C VAL A 63 -12.11 8.60 0.17
N ASP A 64 -12.37 8.41 1.47
CA ASP A 64 -11.33 8.46 2.51
C ASP A 64 -10.33 7.30 2.36
N ASN A 65 -10.84 6.08 2.12
CA ASN A 65 -9.99 4.91 1.83
C ASN A 65 -9.15 5.14 0.55
N TYR A 66 -9.79 5.62 -0.51
CA TYR A 66 -9.12 5.91 -1.78
C TYR A 66 -7.98 6.91 -1.60
N ARG A 67 -8.26 8.03 -0.91
CA ARG A 67 -7.27 9.09 -0.68
C ARG A 67 -6.10 8.60 0.18
N LEU A 68 -6.36 7.78 1.19
CA LEU A 68 -5.31 7.20 2.02
C LEU A 68 -4.44 6.24 1.20
N ALA A 69 -5.05 5.35 0.40
CA ALA A 69 -4.33 4.46 -0.51
C ALA A 69 -3.48 5.26 -1.50
N TRP A 70 -4.03 6.30 -2.12
CA TRP A 70 -3.30 7.19 -3.02
C TRP A 70 -2.10 7.85 -2.31
N SER A 71 -2.30 8.34 -1.08
CA SER A 71 -1.24 8.98 -0.29
C SER A 71 -0.11 8.00 0.04
N VAL A 72 -0.42 6.77 0.45
CA VAL A 72 0.59 5.72 0.65
C VAL A 72 1.33 5.43 -0.65
N GLY A 73 0.61 5.32 -1.78
CA GLY A 73 1.19 5.16 -3.11
C GLY A 73 2.16 6.29 -3.46
N TYR A 74 1.75 7.53 -3.24
CA TYR A 74 2.58 8.71 -3.46
C TYR A 74 3.91 8.62 -2.70
N HIS A 75 3.85 8.33 -1.41
CA HIS A 75 5.07 8.21 -0.60
C HIS A 75 5.92 6.99 -0.97
N LEU A 76 5.32 5.88 -1.41
CA LEU A 76 6.06 4.73 -1.94
C LEU A 76 6.83 5.09 -3.22
N PHE A 77 6.25 5.88 -4.13
CA PHE A 77 6.96 6.36 -5.32
C PHE A 77 8.11 7.31 -4.95
N LYS A 78 7.90 8.20 -3.97
CA LYS A 78 8.98 9.08 -3.45
C LYS A 78 10.07 8.29 -2.76
N GLU A 79 9.71 7.27 -2.00
CA GLU A 79 10.67 6.38 -1.33
C GLU A 79 11.49 5.57 -2.36
N TYR A 80 10.85 5.09 -3.43
CA TYR A 80 11.58 4.45 -4.54
C TYR A 80 12.63 5.37 -5.15
N THR A 81 12.26 6.61 -5.46
CA THR A 81 13.19 7.60 -6.01
C THR A 81 14.32 7.93 -5.03
N TYR A 82 13.99 8.08 -3.74
CA TYR A 82 14.98 8.33 -2.68
C TYR A 82 16.02 7.20 -2.58
N ARG A 83 15.57 5.93 -2.59
CA ARG A 83 16.49 4.79 -2.44
C ARG A 83 17.33 4.52 -3.68
N TYR A 84 16.78 4.70 -4.87
CA TYR A 84 17.38 4.22 -6.12
C TYR A 84 17.80 5.33 -7.09
N GLY A 85 17.49 6.59 -6.82
CA GLY A 85 17.81 7.71 -7.72
C GLY A 85 17.10 7.64 -9.08
N LYS A 86 15.99 6.92 -9.17
CA LYS A 86 15.23 6.68 -10.41
C LYS A 86 13.76 6.98 -10.20
N VAL A 87 13.07 7.41 -11.26
CA VAL A 87 11.61 7.53 -11.28
C VAL A 87 11.02 6.18 -11.63
N HIS A 88 10.07 5.72 -10.83
CA HIS A 88 9.37 4.46 -11.08
C HIS A 88 8.46 4.59 -12.31
N LYS A 89 8.45 3.57 -13.19
CA LYS A 89 7.70 3.60 -14.47
C LYS A 89 6.21 3.90 -14.32
N SER A 90 5.61 3.50 -13.22
CA SER A 90 4.16 3.68 -12.96
C SER A 90 3.82 4.99 -12.22
N GLU A 91 4.80 5.86 -11.94
CA GLU A 91 4.53 7.09 -11.16
C GLU A 91 3.56 8.03 -11.89
N SER A 92 3.66 8.14 -13.20
CA SER A 92 2.72 8.96 -14.00
C SER A 92 1.27 8.47 -13.91
N VAL A 93 1.07 7.16 -13.75
CA VAL A 93 -0.27 6.55 -13.56
C VAL A 93 -0.89 7.00 -12.25
N LEU A 94 -0.10 7.10 -11.16
CA LEU A 94 -0.60 7.60 -9.88
C LEU A 94 -1.22 9.00 -10.01
N TYR A 95 -0.54 9.90 -10.73
CA TYR A 95 -1.06 11.25 -10.94
C TYR A 95 -2.30 11.29 -11.82
N ALA A 96 -2.42 10.39 -12.79
CA ALA A 96 -3.61 10.26 -13.63
C ALA A 96 -4.86 9.84 -12.82
N VAL A 97 -4.68 9.07 -11.75
CA VAL A 97 -5.75 8.61 -10.85
C VAL A 97 -5.76 9.33 -9.50
N ARG A 98 -5.31 10.59 -9.45
CA ARG A 98 -5.27 11.39 -8.21
C ARG A 98 -6.65 11.69 -7.60
N CYS A 99 -7.65 11.79 -8.44
CA CYS A 99 -9.02 12.05 -8.01
C CYS A 99 -9.77 10.73 -7.86
N ALA A 100 -10.45 10.53 -6.74
CA ALA A 100 -11.32 9.37 -6.57
C ALA A 100 -12.46 9.37 -7.60
N PRO A 101 -12.97 8.18 -8.01
CA PRO A 101 -14.18 8.11 -8.84
C PRO A 101 -15.32 8.92 -8.24
N PRO A 102 -16.07 9.70 -9.06
CA PRO A 102 -17.16 10.57 -8.55
C PRO A 102 -18.27 9.84 -7.79
N ALA A 103 -18.44 8.54 -8.06
CA ALA A 103 -19.43 7.71 -7.38
C ALA A 103 -19.06 7.36 -5.92
N LEU A 104 -17.79 7.52 -5.54
CA LEU A 104 -17.37 7.30 -4.15
C LEU A 104 -17.83 8.46 -3.26
N THR A 105 -18.26 8.12 -2.04
CA THR A 105 -18.71 9.11 -1.05
C THR A 105 -17.76 9.15 0.14
N ALA A 106 -17.63 10.32 0.76
CA ALA A 106 -16.88 10.49 2.00
C ALA A 106 -17.73 9.97 3.17
N ARG A 107 -17.25 8.89 3.81
CA ARG A 107 -17.92 8.22 4.94
C ARG A 107 -16.95 7.85 6.06
N GLY A 108 -15.72 8.38 6.02
CA GLY A 108 -14.64 7.95 6.89
C GLY A 108 -14.00 6.65 6.43
N PHE A 109 -13.08 6.15 7.23
CA PHE A 109 -12.39 4.89 6.96
C PHE A 109 -13.29 3.70 7.32
N THR A 110 -13.29 2.70 6.44
CA THR A 110 -13.86 1.39 6.75
C THR A 110 -12.82 0.48 7.39
N LYS A 111 -13.23 -0.70 7.85
CA LYS A 111 -12.32 -1.67 8.45
C LYS A 111 -11.18 -2.01 7.47
N PHE A 112 -9.96 -1.84 7.92
CA PHE A 112 -8.77 -2.13 7.11
C PHE A 112 -8.65 -3.61 6.80
N PRO A 113 -8.37 -4.00 5.55
CA PRO A 113 -8.20 -5.39 5.18
C PRO A 113 -6.90 -5.96 5.74
N GLN A 114 -6.94 -7.22 6.12
CA GLN A 114 -5.77 -7.99 6.57
C GLN A 114 -5.59 -9.18 5.61
N ALA A 115 -4.90 -8.93 4.48
CA ALA A 115 -4.64 -9.94 3.45
C ALA A 115 -3.36 -10.72 3.82
N MET A 116 -3.49 -11.60 4.80
CA MET A 116 -2.42 -12.42 5.38
C MET A 116 -2.98 -13.70 5.98
N PRO A 117 -2.14 -14.72 6.31
CA PRO A 117 -2.56 -15.90 7.07
C PRO A 117 -3.21 -15.52 8.41
N ASP A 118 -4.15 -16.37 8.87
CA ASP A 118 -4.98 -16.05 10.04
C ASP A 118 -4.17 -15.89 11.34
N GLU A 119 -3.04 -16.58 11.46
CA GLU A 119 -2.14 -16.50 12.61
C GLU A 119 -1.56 -15.10 12.85
N TYR A 120 -1.48 -14.25 11.81
CA TYR A 120 -1.00 -12.86 11.91
C TYR A 120 -2.10 -11.84 12.11
N LYS A 121 -3.38 -12.24 11.95
CA LYS A 121 -4.49 -11.31 12.07
C LYS A 121 -4.67 -10.80 13.50
N HIS A 122 -4.92 -9.51 13.63
CA HIS A 122 -5.05 -8.83 14.92
C HIS A 122 -6.14 -7.75 14.86
N HIS A 123 -6.68 -7.33 16.01
CA HIS A 123 -7.64 -6.22 16.04
C HIS A 123 -7.01 -4.89 15.58
N ASP A 124 -5.72 -4.68 15.86
CA ASP A 124 -4.93 -3.57 15.33
C ASP A 124 -4.23 -4.01 14.03
N VAL A 125 -4.58 -3.35 12.93
CA VAL A 125 -4.06 -3.67 11.59
C VAL A 125 -2.55 -3.47 11.48
N MET A 126 -1.98 -2.48 12.19
CA MET A 126 -0.54 -2.24 12.15
C MET A 126 0.22 -3.36 12.88
N VAL A 127 -0.29 -3.82 14.01
CA VAL A 127 0.29 -4.99 14.71
C VAL A 127 0.26 -6.19 13.80
N ALA A 128 -0.90 -6.48 13.15
CA ALA A 128 -1.04 -7.59 12.23
C ALA A 128 0.01 -7.56 11.09
N TYR A 129 0.16 -6.42 10.42
CA TYR A 129 1.11 -6.31 9.30
C TYR A 129 2.58 -6.29 9.75
N ARG A 130 2.89 -5.75 10.91
CA ARG A 130 4.26 -5.80 11.48
C ARG A 130 4.64 -7.23 11.88
N ASP A 131 3.73 -7.98 12.48
CA ASP A 131 3.94 -9.39 12.81
C ASP A 131 4.09 -10.24 11.53
N TYR A 132 3.25 -10.00 10.53
CA TYR A 132 3.39 -10.65 9.22
C TYR A 132 4.72 -10.33 8.54
N TYR A 133 5.20 -9.08 8.66
CA TYR A 133 6.53 -8.70 8.15
C TYR A 133 7.65 -9.45 8.86
N ARG A 134 7.60 -9.55 10.19
CA ARG A 134 8.58 -10.31 10.98
C ARG A 134 8.58 -11.80 10.64
N GLY A 135 7.40 -12.40 10.57
CA GLY A 135 7.26 -13.85 10.36
C GLY A 135 7.62 -14.30 8.95
N GLU A 136 7.14 -13.58 7.94
CA GLU A 136 7.17 -14.06 6.55
C GLU A 136 8.11 -13.30 5.62
N LYS A 137 8.61 -12.14 6.02
CA LYS A 137 9.36 -11.25 5.13
C LYS A 137 10.79 -10.99 5.62
N SER A 138 11.11 -11.29 6.87
CA SER A 138 12.39 -10.98 7.50
C SER A 138 13.60 -11.51 6.73
N GLU A 139 13.53 -12.70 6.15
CA GLU A 139 14.63 -13.33 5.41
C GLU A 139 15.12 -12.51 4.21
N PHE A 140 14.26 -11.76 3.56
CA PHE A 140 14.64 -10.96 2.39
C PHE A 140 14.59 -9.46 2.62
N CYS A 141 14.15 -9.00 3.78
CA CYS A 141 13.99 -7.58 4.07
C CYS A 141 15.35 -6.88 4.23
N LYS A 142 15.52 -5.82 3.45
CA LYS A 142 16.63 -4.87 3.54
C LYS A 142 16.07 -3.45 3.37
N TRP A 143 16.77 -2.47 3.91
CA TRP A 143 16.38 -1.05 3.86
C TRP A 143 17.55 -0.19 3.38
N THR A 144 17.70 -0.05 2.04
CA THR A 144 18.74 0.81 1.44
C THR A 144 18.51 2.27 1.82
N ASN A 145 19.54 2.92 2.37
CA ASN A 145 19.52 4.31 2.80
C ASN A 145 18.47 4.65 3.88
N ARG A 146 17.96 3.65 4.59
CA ARG A 146 17.02 3.82 5.70
C ARG A 146 17.44 2.95 6.90
N PRO A 147 17.14 3.38 8.13
CA PRO A 147 17.29 2.50 9.28
C PRO A 147 16.31 1.31 9.19
N ILE A 148 16.69 0.20 9.79
CA ILE A 148 15.77 -0.92 9.99
C ILE A 148 14.66 -0.44 10.95
N PRO A 149 13.37 -0.62 10.62
CA PRO A 149 12.28 -0.22 11.51
C PRO A 149 12.36 -0.93 12.87
N ASP A 150 12.03 -0.21 13.96
CA ASP A 150 12.15 -0.71 15.33
C ASP A 150 11.42 -2.05 15.52
N PHE A 151 10.22 -2.20 14.94
CA PHE A 151 9.46 -3.45 15.06
C PHE A 151 10.17 -4.67 14.44
N MET A 152 11.19 -4.47 13.61
CA MET A 152 12.02 -5.55 13.06
C MET A 152 13.22 -5.88 13.96
N LEU A 153 13.62 -4.99 14.87
CA LEU A 153 14.79 -5.15 15.74
C LEU A 153 14.51 -6.09 16.92
N ASP A 154 13.25 -6.25 17.32
CA ASP A 154 12.83 -7.10 18.43
C ASP A 154 13.07 -8.61 18.17
N LEU A 155 13.51 -8.98 16.96
CA LEU A 155 13.88 -10.35 16.61
C LEU A 155 15.27 -10.77 17.15
N CYS A 156 16.04 -9.82 17.68
CA CYS A 156 17.40 -10.04 18.19
C CYS A 156 17.50 -10.09 19.72
N ALA A 157 16.36 -10.10 20.40
CA ALA A 157 16.27 -10.20 21.85
C ALA A 157 16.11 -11.63 22.35
#